data_c0b0cbfe0a33f19d9665518583ec519e
#
_entry.id   c0b0cbfe0a33f19d9665518583ec519e
#
_cell.length_a   1.000
_cell.length_b   1.000
_cell.length_c   1.000
_cell.angle_alpha   90.00
_cell.angle_beta   90.00
_cell.angle_gamma   90.00
#
_symmetry.space_group_name_H-M   'P 1'
#
loop_
_entity.id
_entity.type
_entity.pdbx_description
1 polymer ?
#
loop_
_entity_poly.entity_id
_entity_poly.type
_entity_poly.pdbx_seq_one_letter_code
_entity_poly.pdbx_strand_id
1 'polypeptide(L)'
;AALAAAANLGRPLTVLSFPGAAGSAGASWFQALVCMGSADYPDVPVTAVLDCGGQPGHALAALRVGVRHLLLADSVPAWTRVRAIAEGAGATLYGSAGPVFDPRFFRDPVRGCREWLAVNP
;
A
#
# COMPACT_ATOMS: atom_id res chain seq x y z
N ALA A 1 0.05 7.32 -12.34
CA ALA A 1 0.69 6.42 -13.32
C ALA A 1 0.21 4.97 -13.14
N ALA A 2 0.27 4.43 -11.92
CA ALA A 2 -0.11 3.04 -11.67
C ALA A 2 -1.60 2.78 -11.93
N LEU A 3 -2.48 3.67 -11.49
CA LEU A 3 -3.92 3.56 -11.72
C LEU A 3 -4.27 3.60 -13.21
N ALA A 4 -3.66 4.49 -13.96
CA ALA A 4 -3.87 4.58 -15.40
C ALA A 4 -3.42 3.29 -16.10
N ALA A 5 -2.28 2.74 -15.72
CA ALA A 5 -1.77 1.48 -16.25
C ALA A 5 -2.68 0.30 -15.94
N ALA A 6 -3.16 0.20 -14.69
CA ALA A 6 -4.09 -0.85 -14.27
C ALA A 6 -5.42 -0.74 -15.02
N ALA A 7 -5.94 0.47 -15.21
CA ALA A 7 -7.16 0.71 -15.99
C ALA A 7 -7.00 0.24 -17.44
N ASN A 8 -5.86 0.54 -18.07
CA ASN A 8 -5.56 0.11 -19.43
C ASN A 8 -5.53 -1.42 -19.58
N LEU A 9 -5.06 -2.12 -18.54
CA LEU A 9 -4.95 -3.58 -18.55
C LEU A 9 -6.23 -4.28 -18.04
N GLY A 10 -7.15 -3.54 -17.45
CA GLY A 10 -8.33 -4.10 -16.80
C GLY A 10 -7.98 -4.98 -15.60
N ARG A 11 -6.98 -4.58 -14.82
CA ARG A 11 -6.45 -5.37 -13.68
C ARG A 11 -6.61 -4.64 -12.35
N PRO A 12 -6.77 -5.40 -11.25
CA PRO A 12 -6.65 -4.82 -9.92
C PRO A 12 -5.21 -4.32 -9.67
N LEU A 13 -5.09 -3.37 -8.75
CA LEU A 13 -3.81 -2.75 -8.42
C LEU A 13 -3.59 -2.79 -6.92
N THR A 14 -2.37 -3.20 -6.51
CA THR A 14 -1.89 -3.02 -5.15
C THR A 14 -0.88 -1.88 -5.15
N VAL A 15 -1.15 -0.84 -4.36
CA VAL A 15 -0.23 0.29 -4.20
C VAL A 15 0.40 0.23 -2.81
N LEU A 16 1.70 0.48 -2.76
CA LEU A 16 2.46 0.54 -1.52
C LEU A 16 2.95 1.98 -1.32
N SER A 17 2.75 2.52 -0.13
CA SER A 17 3.30 3.82 0.21
C SER A 17 4.84 3.77 0.24
N PHE A 18 5.49 4.94 0.23
CA PHE A 18 6.94 4.98 0.41
C PHE A 18 7.33 4.45 1.80
N PRO A 19 8.58 3.96 1.97
CA PRO A 19 9.01 3.37 3.23
C PRO A 19 8.83 4.32 4.42
N GLY A 20 8.19 3.81 5.49
CA GLY A 20 7.94 4.57 6.70
C GLY A 20 6.91 5.70 6.58
N ALA A 21 6.09 5.72 5.54
CA ALA A 21 5.10 6.76 5.31
C ALA A 21 4.13 6.95 6.48
N ALA A 22 3.82 5.89 7.23
CA ALA A 22 2.94 5.97 8.40
C ALA A 22 3.47 6.95 9.45
N GLY A 23 4.79 7.00 9.63
CA GLY A 23 5.42 7.91 10.60
C GLY A 23 5.65 9.32 10.07
N SER A 24 6.04 9.46 8.79
CA SER A 24 6.43 10.75 8.24
C SER A 24 5.28 11.54 7.65
N ALA A 25 4.29 10.88 7.05
CA ALA A 25 3.15 11.55 6.41
C ALA A 25 1.81 11.24 7.10
N GLY A 26 1.72 10.11 7.77
CA GLY A 26 0.54 9.69 8.52
C GLY A 26 -0.46 8.87 7.71
N ALA A 27 -1.24 8.08 8.43
CA ALA A 27 -2.22 7.17 7.84
C ALA A 27 -3.37 7.92 7.16
N SER A 28 -3.84 9.01 7.77
CA SER A 28 -4.95 9.81 7.21
C SER A 28 -4.58 10.45 5.88
N TRP A 29 -3.34 10.92 5.74
CA TRP A 29 -2.81 11.44 4.48
C TRP A 29 -2.83 10.37 3.40
N PHE A 30 -2.36 9.18 3.72
CA PHE A 30 -2.32 8.06 2.79
C PHE A 30 -3.73 7.66 2.32
N GLN A 31 -4.68 7.55 3.25
CA GLN A 31 -6.07 7.25 2.92
C GLN A 31 -6.66 8.30 1.99
N ALA A 32 -6.43 9.59 2.26
CA ALA A 32 -6.93 10.67 1.43
C ALA A 32 -6.33 10.62 0.02
N LEU A 33 -5.03 10.38 -0.08
CA LEU A 33 -4.32 10.26 -1.36
C LEU A 33 -4.88 9.13 -2.22
N VAL A 34 -5.06 7.96 -1.63
CA VAL A 34 -5.61 6.78 -2.32
C VAL A 34 -7.05 7.02 -2.75
N CYS A 35 -7.86 7.62 -1.88
CA CYS A 35 -9.26 7.95 -2.19
C CYS A 35 -9.36 8.90 -3.38
N MET A 36 -8.52 9.93 -3.43
CA MET A 36 -8.48 10.88 -4.54
C MET A 36 -8.06 10.20 -5.84
N GLY A 37 -7.03 9.36 -5.81
CA GLY A 37 -6.59 8.62 -6.98
C GLY A 37 -7.63 7.65 -7.49
N SER A 38 -8.26 6.90 -6.60
CA SER A 38 -9.29 5.92 -6.95
C SER A 38 -10.55 6.56 -7.53
N ALA A 39 -10.87 7.79 -7.16
CA ALA A 39 -12.02 8.51 -7.69
C ALA A 39 -11.92 8.74 -9.21
N ASP A 40 -10.70 8.89 -9.72
CA ASP A 40 -10.45 9.07 -11.16
C ASP A 40 -10.49 7.75 -11.95
N TYR A 41 -10.40 6.61 -11.25
CA TYR A 41 -10.40 5.27 -11.86
C TYR A 41 -11.31 4.34 -11.07
N PRO A 42 -12.64 4.59 -11.05
CA PRO A 42 -13.56 3.87 -10.16
C PRO A 42 -13.69 2.38 -10.46
N ASP A 43 -13.34 1.95 -11.67
CA ASP A 43 -13.44 0.54 -12.08
C ASP A 43 -12.18 -0.28 -11.75
N VAL A 44 -11.15 0.34 -11.22
CA VAL A 44 -9.91 -0.35 -10.81
C VAL A 44 -10.02 -0.74 -9.33
N PRO A 45 -10.05 -2.05 -9.01
CA PRO A 45 -9.96 -2.48 -7.61
C PRO A 45 -8.56 -2.16 -7.07
N VAL A 46 -8.51 -1.37 -6.00
CA VAL A 46 -7.24 -0.93 -5.40
C VAL A 46 -7.10 -1.50 -4.00
N THR A 47 -5.97 -2.15 -3.76
CA THR A 47 -5.51 -2.51 -2.41
C THR A 47 -4.37 -1.56 -2.05
N ALA A 48 -4.56 -0.76 -1.01
CA ALA A 48 -3.58 0.23 -0.59
C ALA A 48 -2.90 -0.23 0.70
N VAL A 49 -1.59 -0.44 0.64
CA VAL A 49 -0.76 -0.92 1.75
C VAL A 49 0.07 0.23 2.30
N LEU A 50 -0.08 0.52 3.58
CA LEU A 50 0.69 1.56 4.27
C LEU A 50 1.94 0.96 4.91
N ASP A 51 3.10 1.46 4.53
CA ASP A 51 4.37 1.04 5.11
C ASP A 51 4.58 1.71 6.48
N CYS A 52 4.67 0.91 7.52
CA CYS A 52 4.90 1.35 8.90
C CYS A 52 6.37 1.20 9.32
N GLY A 53 7.25 0.76 8.41
CA GLY A 53 8.65 0.53 8.70
C GLY A 53 8.85 -0.51 9.80
N GLY A 54 9.68 -0.20 10.76
CA GLY A 54 9.92 -1.03 11.96
C GLY A 54 9.21 -0.52 13.20
N GLN A 55 8.14 0.27 13.08
CA GLN A 55 7.47 0.96 14.18
C GLN A 55 6.07 0.37 14.45
N PRO A 56 5.93 -0.53 15.43
CA PRO A 56 4.63 -1.13 15.74
C PRO A 56 3.59 -0.09 16.20
N GLY A 57 4.01 0.98 16.86
CA GLY A 57 3.12 2.06 17.26
C GLY A 57 2.45 2.76 16.07
N HIS A 58 3.17 2.92 14.98
CA HIS A 58 2.61 3.50 13.75
C HIS A 58 1.56 2.58 13.12
N ALA A 59 1.79 1.26 13.17
CA ALA A 59 0.82 0.29 12.71
C ALA A 59 -0.47 0.34 13.54
N LEU A 60 -0.37 0.39 14.86
CA LEU A 60 -1.52 0.49 15.74
C LEU A 60 -2.30 1.79 15.53
N ALA A 61 -1.59 2.91 15.35
CA ALA A 61 -2.22 4.18 15.05
C ALA A 61 -2.98 4.14 13.71
N ALA A 62 -2.40 3.51 12.69
CA ALA A 62 -3.04 3.34 11.39
C ALA A 62 -4.32 2.49 11.48
N LEU A 63 -4.29 1.42 12.28
CA LEU A 63 -5.48 0.60 12.52
C LEU A 63 -6.63 1.39 13.14
N ARG A 64 -6.32 2.32 14.04
CA ARG A 64 -7.32 3.17 14.68
C ARG A 64 -8.08 4.06 13.70
N VAL A 65 -7.43 4.49 12.64
CA VAL A 65 -8.06 5.32 11.61
C VAL A 65 -8.61 4.49 10.43
N GLY A 66 -8.61 3.18 10.56
CA GLY A 66 -9.29 2.29 9.62
C GLY A 66 -8.47 1.80 8.43
N VAL A 67 -7.15 1.91 8.48
CA VAL A 67 -6.28 1.32 7.44
C VAL A 67 -6.40 -0.21 7.50
N ARG A 68 -6.62 -0.84 6.35
CA ARG A 68 -6.91 -2.28 6.26
C ARG A 68 -5.72 -3.12 5.82
N HIS A 69 -4.71 -2.52 5.23
CA HIS A 69 -3.52 -3.23 4.75
C HIS A 69 -2.28 -2.47 5.20
N LEU A 70 -1.42 -3.15 5.94
CA LEU A 70 -0.26 -2.56 6.60
C LEU A 70 0.96 -3.42 6.37
N LEU A 71 2.10 -2.79 6.19
CA LEU A 71 3.40 -3.45 6.11
C LEU A 71 4.22 -3.04 7.34
N LEU A 72 4.58 -4.01 8.15
CA LEU A 72 5.48 -3.85 9.29
C LEU A 72 6.59 -4.88 9.17
N ALA A 73 7.84 -4.44 9.31
CA ALA A 73 8.99 -5.34 9.22
C ALA A 73 8.82 -6.54 10.17
N ASP A 74 8.93 -7.75 9.65
CA ASP A 74 8.69 -8.98 10.41
C ASP A 74 9.80 -9.29 11.43
N SER A 75 10.92 -8.57 11.35
CA SER A 75 11.98 -8.61 12.36
C SER A 75 11.60 -7.92 13.68
N VAL A 76 10.52 -7.15 13.70
CA VAL A 76 10.04 -6.47 14.91
C VAL A 76 9.56 -7.51 15.92
N PRO A 77 10.04 -7.49 17.19
CA PRO A 77 9.63 -8.48 18.20
C PRO A 77 8.12 -8.53 18.46
N ALA A 78 7.44 -7.40 18.35
CA ALA A 78 6.00 -7.30 18.57
C ALA A 78 5.16 -7.69 17.35
N TRP A 79 5.78 -8.10 16.25
CA TRP A 79 5.08 -8.31 14.96
C TRP A 79 3.88 -9.25 15.09
N THR A 80 4.06 -10.39 15.76
CA THR A 80 2.98 -11.38 15.92
C THR A 80 1.80 -10.81 16.71
N ARG A 81 2.07 -9.98 17.73
CA ARG A 81 1.01 -9.32 18.50
C ARG A 81 0.26 -8.30 17.66
N VAL A 82 0.98 -7.50 16.89
CA VAL A 82 0.37 -6.51 16.00
C VAL A 82 -0.48 -7.21 14.93
N ARG A 83 0.01 -8.32 14.40
CA ARG A 83 -0.76 -9.13 13.46
C ARG A 83 -2.09 -9.61 14.05
N ALA A 84 -2.07 -10.12 15.27
CA ALA A 84 -3.29 -10.56 15.94
C ALA A 84 -4.29 -9.41 16.14
N ILE A 85 -3.81 -8.23 16.52
CA ILE A 85 -4.64 -7.03 16.66
C ILE A 85 -5.22 -6.61 15.31
N ALA A 86 -4.40 -6.62 14.26
CA ALA A 86 -4.84 -6.28 12.91
C ALA A 86 -5.94 -7.22 12.43
N GLU A 87 -5.76 -8.52 12.60
CA GLU A 87 -6.75 -9.53 12.20
C GLU A 87 -8.05 -9.34 12.96
N GLY A 88 -7.98 -9.04 14.26
CA GLY A 88 -9.16 -8.74 15.07
C GLY A 88 -9.90 -7.47 14.63
N ALA A 89 -9.21 -6.55 13.98
CA ALA A 89 -9.79 -5.33 13.42
C ALA A 89 -10.25 -5.49 11.95
N GLY A 90 -10.13 -6.69 11.38
CA GLY A 90 -10.47 -6.93 9.98
C GLY A 90 -9.41 -6.43 9.00
N ALA A 91 -8.17 -6.26 9.44
CA ALA A 91 -7.06 -5.80 8.63
C ALA A 91 -6.03 -6.92 8.39
N THR A 92 -5.15 -6.72 7.43
CA THR A 92 -4.06 -7.64 7.11
C THR A 92 -2.73 -6.97 7.37
N LEU A 93 -1.85 -7.65 8.10
CA LEU A 93 -0.48 -7.20 8.34
C LEU A 93 0.48 -8.05 7.50
N TYR A 94 1.29 -7.38 6.68
CA TYR A 94 2.32 -8.01 5.86
C TYR A 94 3.68 -7.82 6.53
N GLY A 95 4.53 -8.83 6.48
CA GLY A 95 5.88 -8.80 7.05
C GLY A 95 6.92 -8.28 6.08
N SER A 96 6.68 -8.44 4.79
CA SER A 96 7.57 -7.96 3.74
C SER A 96 6.75 -7.68 2.49
N ALA A 97 7.25 -6.76 1.66
CA ALA A 97 6.70 -6.54 0.33
C ALA A 97 7.24 -7.61 -0.62
N GLY A 98 6.43 -8.04 -1.57
CA GLY A 98 6.91 -8.81 -2.72
C GLY A 98 7.62 -7.90 -3.73
N PRO A 99 7.69 -8.29 -5.01
CA PRO A 99 8.26 -7.42 -6.04
C PRO A 99 7.52 -6.09 -6.10
N VAL A 100 8.31 -5.00 -6.09
CA VAL A 100 7.79 -3.62 -6.09
C VAL A 100 8.38 -2.87 -7.28
N PHE A 101 7.55 -2.07 -7.93
CA PHE A 101 7.96 -1.21 -9.03
C PHE A 101 7.77 0.26 -8.63
N ASP A 102 8.82 1.05 -8.81
CA ASP A 102 8.78 2.50 -8.55
C ASP A 102 8.88 3.26 -9.89
N PRO A 103 7.79 3.91 -10.32
CA PRO A 103 7.78 4.59 -11.61
C PRO A 103 8.43 5.99 -11.61
N ARG A 104 8.92 6.50 -10.48
CA ARG A 104 9.39 7.89 -10.35
C ARG A 104 10.46 8.29 -11.35
N PHE A 105 11.33 7.35 -11.74
CA PHE A 105 12.48 7.64 -12.58
C PHE A 105 12.28 7.28 -14.05
N PHE A 106 11.07 6.96 -14.46
CA PHE A 106 10.73 6.62 -15.84
C PHE A 106 10.24 7.84 -16.58
N ARG A 107 10.65 7.98 -17.85
CA ARG A 107 10.17 9.06 -18.73
C ARG A 107 8.67 8.97 -18.97
N ASP A 108 8.19 7.73 -19.15
CA ASP A 108 6.77 7.43 -19.30
C ASP A 108 6.35 6.49 -18.18
N PRO A 109 5.95 7.04 -17.02
CA PRO A 109 5.59 6.23 -15.86
C PRO A 109 4.40 5.29 -16.12
N VAL A 110 3.43 5.71 -16.90
CA VAL A 110 2.25 4.88 -17.21
C VAL A 110 2.68 3.66 -18.02
N ARG A 111 3.51 3.85 -19.02
CA ARG A 111 4.03 2.76 -19.84
C ARG A 111 4.86 1.79 -19.00
N GLY A 112 5.75 2.30 -18.14
CA GLY A 112 6.55 1.48 -17.26
C GLY A 112 5.69 0.64 -16.31
N CYS A 113 4.68 1.23 -15.70
CA CYS A 113 3.73 0.51 -14.85
C CYS A 113 2.98 -0.56 -15.63
N ARG A 114 2.52 -0.24 -16.84
CA ARG A 114 1.79 -1.19 -17.67
C ARG A 114 2.64 -2.40 -18.04
N GLU A 115 3.88 -2.17 -18.45
CA GLU A 115 4.81 -3.25 -18.79
C GLU A 115 5.09 -4.15 -17.58
N TRP A 116 5.30 -3.54 -16.43
CA TRP A 116 5.55 -4.28 -15.19
C TRP A 116 4.32 -5.07 -14.74
N LEU A 117 3.13 -4.47 -14.74
CA LEU A 117 1.88 -5.13 -14.34
C LEU A 117 1.50 -6.27 -15.28
N ALA A 118 1.89 -6.20 -16.55
CA ALA A 118 1.61 -7.27 -17.51
C ALA A 118 2.30 -8.58 -17.13
N VAL A 119 3.45 -8.53 -16.45
CA VAL A 119 4.23 -9.71 -16.05
C VAL A 119 4.19 -9.98 -14.55
N ASN A 120 3.69 -9.04 -13.74
CA ASN A 120 3.58 -9.14 -12.27
C ASN A 120 2.14 -8.84 -11.84
N PRO A 121 1.21 -9.76 -12.09
CA PRO A 121 -0.20 -9.57 -11.76
C PRO A 121 -0.47 -9.51 -10.25
#